data_3b9d7faa7e06fa02ab381f9208fcda36
#
_entry.id   3b9d7faa7e06fa02ab381f9208fcda36
#
_cell.length_a   1.000
_cell.length_b   1.000
_cell.length_c   1.000
_cell.angle_alpha   90.00
_cell.angle_beta   90.00
_cell.angle_gamma   90.00
#
_symmetry.space_group_name_H-M   'P 1'
#
loop_
_entity.id
_entity.type
_entity.pdbx_description
1 polymer ?
#
loop_
_entity_poly.entity_id
_entity_poly.type
_entity_poly.pdbx_seq_one_letter_code
_entity_poly.pdbx_strand_id
1 'polypeptide(L)'
;MSIRTQDYQAHIDEANCKLILSGSLRLNAAPEYQPISDLMDAACVVAQQGSPAILTLDLTDLRFLNSSGINLLYQFVLKVKKQGGIGLRVLGSNSNAWQPKSLSNMVKFMPTLELVMT
;
A
#
# COMPACT_ATOMS: atom_id res chain seq x y z
N MET A 1 -0.58 -15.30 -0.19
CA MET A 1 0.23 -14.53 0.77
C MET A 1 -0.67 -13.58 1.53
N SER A 2 -0.68 -13.72 2.83
CA SER A 2 -1.54 -12.90 3.68
C SER A 2 -0.97 -12.78 5.09
N ILE A 3 -1.36 -11.71 5.76
CA ILE A 3 -1.10 -11.46 7.17
C ILE A 3 -2.46 -11.20 7.80
N ARG A 4 -2.76 -11.88 8.89
CA ARG A 4 -4.00 -11.66 9.62
C ARG A 4 -3.68 -11.55 11.10
N THR A 5 -4.00 -10.40 11.68
CA THR A 5 -3.87 -10.15 13.11
C THR A 5 -5.23 -9.76 13.67
N GLN A 6 -5.31 -9.58 14.98
CA GLN A 6 -6.52 -9.12 15.64
C GLN A 6 -6.92 -7.71 15.18
N ASP A 7 -5.94 -6.86 14.84
CA ASP A 7 -6.16 -5.45 14.55
C ASP A 7 -6.22 -5.14 13.05
N TYR A 8 -5.50 -5.89 12.23
CA TYR A 8 -5.44 -5.61 10.79
C TYR A 8 -5.26 -6.87 9.96
N GLN A 9 -5.49 -6.73 8.67
CA GLN A 9 -5.26 -7.78 7.68
C GLN A 9 -4.55 -7.18 6.47
N ALA A 10 -3.68 -7.99 5.86
CA ALA A 10 -3.01 -7.64 4.62
C ALA A 10 -2.93 -8.89 3.75
N HIS A 11 -3.32 -8.78 2.48
CA HIS A 11 -3.19 -9.92 1.58
C HIS A 11 -3.01 -9.48 0.13
N ILE A 12 -2.43 -10.37 -0.67
CA ILE A 12 -2.25 -10.17 -2.10
C ILE A 12 -3.31 -10.95 -2.85
N ASP A 13 -4.07 -10.25 -3.68
CA ASP A 13 -4.94 -10.86 -4.69
C ASP A 13 -4.13 -10.93 -5.99
N GLU A 14 -3.54 -12.09 -6.26
CA GLU A 14 -2.64 -12.25 -7.40
C GLU A 14 -3.37 -12.08 -8.73
N ALA A 15 -4.62 -12.56 -8.82
CA ALA A 15 -5.39 -12.51 -10.07
C ALA A 15 -5.64 -11.06 -10.52
N ASN A 16 -5.80 -10.13 -9.58
CA ASN A 16 -6.09 -8.73 -9.85
C ASN A 16 -4.88 -7.81 -9.61
N CYS A 17 -3.73 -8.36 -9.26
CA CYS A 17 -2.53 -7.59 -8.93
C CYS A 17 -2.83 -6.52 -7.87
N LYS A 18 -3.44 -6.95 -6.77
CA LYS A 18 -3.83 -6.06 -5.67
C LYS A 18 -3.15 -6.45 -4.38
N LEU A 19 -2.72 -5.45 -3.64
CA LEU A 19 -2.35 -5.59 -2.23
C LEU A 19 -3.42 -4.86 -1.42
N ILE A 20 -4.11 -5.58 -0.53
CA ILE A 20 -5.23 -5.05 0.25
C ILE A 20 -4.83 -4.99 1.71
N LEU A 21 -4.90 -3.80 2.29
CA LEU A 21 -4.68 -3.56 3.72
C LEU A 21 -5.99 -3.08 4.33
N SER A 22 -6.35 -3.65 5.48
CA SER A 22 -7.59 -3.27 6.17
C SER A 22 -7.42 -3.31 7.68
N GLY A 23 -8.31 -2.61 8.38
CA GLY A 23 -8.33 -2.54 9.83
C GLY A 23 -7.56 -1.36 10.39
N SER A 24 -6.90 -1.56 11.52
CA SER A 24 -6.13 -0.53 12.22
C SER A 24 -4.69 -0.97 12.35
N LEU A 25 -3.79 -0.21 11.75
CA LEU A 25 -2.38 -0.55 11.67
C LEU A 25 -1.57 0.42 12.53
N ARG A 26 -1.06 -0.07 13.66
CA ARG A 26 -0.20 0.69 14.55
C ARG A 26 1.14 -0.02 14.63
N LEU A 27 2.15 0.56 14.03
CA LEU A 27 3.48 -0.03 13.94
C LEU A 27 4.44 0.80 14.79
N ASN A 28 5.20 0.13 15.66
CA ASN A 28 6.11 0.81 16.57
C ASN A 28 7.57 0.53 16.28
N ALA A 29 7.90 -0.64 15.76
CA ALA A 29 9.28 -1.06 15.55
C ALA A 29 9.40 -1.95 14.31
N ALA A 30 10.63 -2.09 13.82
CA ALA A 30 10.92 -2.88 12.63
C ALA A 30 10.35 -4.30 12.65
N PRO A 31 10.42 -5.07 13.77
CA PRO A 31 9.82 -6.40 13.79
C PRO A 31 8.32 -6.43 13.51
N GLU A 32 7.59 -5.33 13.80
CA GLU A 32 6.16 -5.27 13.58
C GLU A 32 5.81 -4.99 12.12
N TYR A 33 6.60 -4.17 11.42
CA TYR A 33 6.27 -3.82 10.04
C TYR A 33 7.09 -4.59 8.99
N GLN A 34 8.09 -5.37 9.40
CA GLN A 34 8.86 -6.16 8.45
C GLN A 34 8.01 -7.15 7.65
N PRO A 35 7.06 -7.89 8.27
CA PRO A 35 6.17 -8.77 7.48
C PRO A 35 5.36 -8.03 6.42
N ILE A 36 4.92 -6.80 6.71
CA ILE A 36 4.17 -5.98 5.76
C ILE A 36 5.09 -5.53 4.62
N SER A 37 6.30 -5.10 4.95
CA SER A 37 7.29 -4.70 3.95
C SER A 37 7.62 -5.87 3.02
N ASP A 38 7.78 -7.07 3.56
CA ASP A 38 8.03 -8.26 2.76
C ASP A 38 6.84 -8.59 1.84
N LEU A 39 5.62 -8.40 2.34
CA LEU A 39 4.41 -8.60 1.54
C LEU A 39 4.32 -7.56 0.41
N MET A 40 4.69 -6.33 0.68
CA MET A 40 4.76 -5.28 -0.34
C MET A 40 5.75 -5.62 -1.44
N ASP A 41 6.92 -6.14 -1.09
CA ASP A 41 7.92 -6.58 -2.06
C ASP A 41 7.39 -7.74 -2.91
N ALA A 42 6.70 -8.70 -2.29
CA ALA A 42 6.07 -9.79 -3.00
C ALA A 42 4.99 -9.31 -3.97
N ALA A 43 4.22 -8.31 -3.58
CA ALA A 43 3.19 -7.71 -4.44
C ALA A 43 3.81 -7.07 -5.68
N CYS A 44 4.96 -6.42 -5.54
CA CYS A 44 5.69 -5.87 -6.69
C CYS A 44 6.11 -6.96 -7.67
N VAL A 45 6.58 -8.10 -7.17
CA VAL A 45 6.96 -9.24 -8.03
C VAL A 45 5.75 -9.74 -8.81
N VAL A 46 4.60 -9.87 -8.15
CA VAL A 46 3.36 -10.27 -8.83
C VAL A 46 2.99 -9.27 -9.93
N ALA A 47 3.07 -7.98 -9.64
CA ALA A 47 2.72 -6.93 -10.60
C ALA A 47 3.65 -6.92 -11.81
N GLN A 48 4.94 -7.21 -11.62
CA GLN A 48 5.91 -7.25 -12.72
C GLN A 48 5.59 -8.31 -13.76
N GLN A 49 4.85 -9.34 -13.38
CA GLN A 49 4.43 -10.42 -14.27
C GLN A 49 3.17 -10.08 -15.06
N GLY A 50 2.52 -8.97 -14.73
CA GLY A 50 1.30 -8.54 -15.39
C GLY A 50 1.55 -7.78 -16.69
N SER A 51 0.51 -7.68 -17.50
CA SER A 51 0.53 -6.90 -18.73
C SER A 51 -0.81 -6.15 -18.88
N PRO A 52 -0.85 -4.85 -18.57
CA PRO A 52 0.25 -3.98 -18.11
C PRO A 52 0.70 -4.31 -16.68
N ALA A 53 1.94 -3.97 -16.37
CA ALA A 53 2.50 -4.19 -15.04
C ALA A 53 2.06 -3.05 -14.10
N ILE A 54 0.92 -3.24 -13.44
CA ILE A 54 0.33 -2.27 -12.53
C ILE A 54 -0.03 -2.97 -11.22
N LEU A 55 0.41 -2.40 -10.11
CA LEU A 55 0.00 -2.83 -8.78
C LEU A 55 -1.07 -1.89 -8.25
N THR A 56 -2.18 -2.45 -7.78
CA THR A 56 -3.21 -1.70 -7.06
C THR A 56 -3.02 -1.90 -5.57
N LEU A 57 -2.82 -0.81 -4.85
CA LEU A 57 -2.76 -0.79 -3.39
C LEU A 57 -4.12 -0.33 -2.88
N ASP A 58 -4.89 -1.24 -2.31
CA ASP A 58 -6.24 -0.97 -1.85
C ASP A 58 -6.23 -0.67 -0.35
N LEU A 59 -6.46 0.57 0.00
CA LEU A 59 -6.46 1.08 1.36
C LEU A 59 -7.87 1.52 1.80
N THR A 60 -8.91 1.18 1.04
CA THR A 60 -10.27 1.69 1.30
C THR A 60 -10.77 1.32 2.70
N ASP A 61 -10.40 0.15 3.20
CA ASP A 61 -10.81 -0.32 4.52
C ASP A 61 -9.72 -0.21 5.58
N LEU A 62 -8.64 0.48 5.30
CA LEU A 62 -7.60 0.78 6.29
C LEU A 62 -8.02 2.03 7.08
N ARG A 63 -8.70 1.80 8.20
CA ARG A 63 -9.38 2.84 8.97
C ARG A 63 -8.43 3.73 9.73
N PHE A 64 -7.33 3.17 10.21
CA PHE A 64 -6.34 3.90 10.98
C PHE A 64 -4.93 3.47 10.60
N LEU A 65 -4.04 4.46 10.57
CA LEU A 65 -2.61 4.25 10.32
C LEU A 65 -1.84 5.29 11.11
N ASN A 66 -0.90 4.84 11.93
CA ASN A 66 -0.07 5.78 12.69
C ASN A 66 1.07 6.35 11.82
N SER A 67 1.84 7.28 12.38
CA SER A 67 2.92 7.95 11.65
C SER A 67 3.96 6.98 11.08
N SER A 68 4.32 5.96 11.84
CA SER A 68 5.27 4.94 11.36
C SER A 68 4.70 4.16 10.17
N GLY A 69 3.40 3.85 10.20
CA GLY A 69 2.75 3.18 9.10
C GLY A 69 2.64 4.06 7.86
N ILE A 70 2.32 5.34 8.04
CA ILE A 70 2.30 6.31 6.94
C ILE A 70 3.68 6.39 6.30
N ASN A 71 4.73 6.46 7.12
CA ASN A 71 6.09 6.48 6.62
C ASN A 71 6.44 5.21 5.84
N LEU A 72 5.97 4.05 6.30
CA LEU A 72 6.17 2.79 5.58
C LEU A 72 5.54 2.84 4.19
N LEU A 73 4.33 3.39 4.07
CA LEU A 73 3.67 3.56 2.77
C LEU A 73 4.46 4.50 1.86
N TYR A 74 4.96 5.61 2.39
CA TYR A 74 5.76 6.55 1.60
C TYR A 74 7.07 5.92 1.13
N GLN A 75 7.74 5.16 1.99
CA GLN A 75 8.95 4.43 1.61
C GLN A 75 8.66 3.41 0.51
N PHE A 76 7.54 2.74 0.58
CA PHE A 76 7.12 1.81 -0.46
C PHE A 76 6.93 2.50 -1.81
N VAL A 77 6.23 3.64 -1.83
CA VAL A 77 6.01 4.42 -3.05
C VAL A 77 7.34 4.86 -3.67
N LEU A 78 8.27 5.35 -2.84
CA LEU A 78 9.59 5.75 -3.30
C LEU A 78 10.37 4.58 -3.89
N LYS A 79 10.26 3.42 -3.27
CA LYS A 79 10.91 2.19 -3.73
C LYS A 79 10.37 1.76 -5.09
N VAL A 80 9.06 1.78 -5.27
CA VAL A 80 8.41 1.46 -6.55
C VAL A 80 8.88 2.41 -7.64
N LYS A 81 8.91 3.70 -7.35
CA LYS A 81 9.40 4.71 -8.29
C LYS A 81 10.85 4.45 -8.68
N LYS A 82 11.71 4.16 -7.70
CA LYS A 82 13.14 3.96 -7.92
C LYS A 82 13.42 2.72 -8.75
N GLN A 83 12.70 1.62 -8.48
CA GLN A 83 12.85 0.38 -9.24
C GLN A 83 12.37 0.53 -10.67
N GLY A 84 11.30 1.30 -10.89
CA GLY A 84 10.66 1.40 -12.19
C GLY A 84 10.00 0.09 -12.61
N GLY A 85 9.46 0.06 -13.83
CA GLY A 85 8.92 -1.15 -14.44
C GLY A 85 7.49 -1.50 -14.06
N ILE A 86 6.91 -0.88 -13.02
CA ILE A 86 5.50 -1.06 -12.68
C ILE A 86 4.83 0.28 -12.43
N GLY A 87 3.52 0.35 -12.75
CA GLY A 87 2.68 1.46 -12.35
C GLY A 87 2.06 1.20 -10.98
N LEU A 88 1.61 2.24 -10.33
CA LEU A 88 0.98 2.12 -9.02
C LEU A 88 -0.36 2.84 -9.02
N ARG A 89 -1.40 2.13 -8.61
CA ARG A 89 -2.74 2.68 -8.39
C ARG A 89 -3.06 2.53 -6.91
N VAL A 90 -3.50 3.61 -6.27
CA VAL A 90 -3.89 3.59 -4.86
C VAL A 90 -5.37 3.91 -4.76
N LEU A 91 -6.10 3.01 -4.09
CA LEU A 91 -7.51 3.20 -3.80
C LEU A 91 -7.66 3.62 -2.35
N GLY A 92 -8.35 4.72 -2.11
CA GLY A 92 -8.58 5.24 -0.78
C GLY A 92 -10.05 5.60 -0.54
N SER A 93 -10.39 6.00 0.69
CA SER A 93 -11.72 6.40 1.08
C SER A 93 -11.68 7.71 1.85
N ASN A 94 -12.53 8.67 1.46
CA ASN A 94 -12.71 9.92 2.17
C ASN A 94 -13.35 9.72 3.55
N SER A 95 -13.95 8.55 3.80
CA SER A 95 -14.51 8.21 5.10
C SER A 95 -13.46 8.00 6.19
N ASN A 96 -12.21 7.75 5.80
CA ASN A 96 -11.10 7.57 6.74
C ASN A 96 -10.33 8.89 6.86
N ALA A 97 -10.43 9.53 8.03
CA ALA A 97 -9.92 10.89 8.21
C ALA A 97 -8.43 11.07 7.90
N TRP A 98 -7.62 10.03 8.11
CA TRP A 98 -6.18 10.10 7.85
C TRP A 98 -5.83 10.09 6.36
N GLN A 99 -6.74 9.59 5.51
CA GLN A 99 -6.39 9.27 4.13
C GLN A 99 -6.28 10.46 3.17
N PRO A 100 -7.21 11.43 3.13
CA PRO A 100 -7.18 12.42 2.06
C PRO A 100 -5.85 13.15 1.94
N LYS A 101 -5.34 13.68 3.05
CA LYS A 101 -4.08 14.41 3.05
C LYS A 101 -2.88 13.49 2.84
N SER A 102 -2.83 12.37 3.55
CA SER A 102 -1.70 11.45 3.50
C SER A 102 -1.55 10.80 2.14
N LEU A 103 -2.66 10.40 1.52
CA LEU A 103 -2.62 9.78 0.21
C LEU A 103 -2.33 10.80 -0.90
N SER A 104 -2.82 12.04 -0.76
CA SER A 104 -2.47 13.11 -1.69
C SER A 104 -0.96 13.40 -1.68
N ASN A 105 -0.32 13.28 -0.53
CA ASN A 105 1.13 13.44 -0.43
C ASN A 105 1.90 12.35 -1.16
N MET A 106 1.34 11.15 -1.30
CA MET A 106 1.98 10.07 -2.05
C MET A 106 2.22 10.44 -3.51
N VAL A 107 1.30 11.19 -4.11
CA VAL A 107 1.42 11.62 -5.51
C VAL A 107 2.64 12.50 -5.70
N LYS A 108 3.05 13.25 -4.66
CA LYS A 108 4.26 14.07 -4.72
C LYS A 108 5.53 13.24 -4.83
N PHE A 109 5.54 12.04 -4.24
CA PHE A 109 6.69 11.14 -4.31
C PHE A 109 6.75 10.39 -5.64
N MET A 110 5.60 10.16 -6.27
CA MET A 110 5.51 9.45 -7.55
C MET A 110 4.39 10.09 -8.38
N PRO A 111 4.71 11.11 -9.21
CA PRO A 111 3.68 11.85 -9.96
C PRO A 111 2.85 11.01 -10.93
N THR A 112 3.38 9.85 -11.36
CA THR A 112 2.64 8.93 -12.24
C THR A 112 1.67 8.02 -11.49
N LEU A 113 1.67 8.05 -10.17
CA LEU A 113 0.76 7.27 -9.34
C LEU A 113 -0.68 7.73 -9.59
N GLU A 114 -1.59 6.76 -9.78
CA GLU A 114 -3.01 7.04 -9.91
C GLU A 114 -3.68 6.90 -8.55
N LEU A 115 -4.24 7.98 -8.04
CA LEU A 115 -4.97 7.98 -6.76
C LEU A 115 -6.46 8.08 -7.03
N VAL A 116 -7.23 7.11 -6.52
CA VAL A 116 -8.68 7.07 -6.63
C VAL A 116 -9.28 7.10 -5.22
N MET A 117 -9.95 8.21 -4.89
CA MET A 117 -10.64 8.37 -3.60
C MET A 117 -12.14 8.21 -3.78
N THR A 118 -12.76 7.48 -2.86
CA THR A 118 -14.22 7.25 -2.90
C THR A 118 -14.97 7.79 -1.67
#